data_730f6d5c42247fb546acd9594fbc54aa
#
_entry.id   730f6d5c42247fb546acd9594fbc54aa
#
_cell.length_a   1.000
_cell.length_b   1.000
_cell.length_c   1.000
_cell.angle_alpha   90.00
_cell.angle_beta   90.00
_cell.angle_gamma   90.00
#
_symmetry.space_group_name_H-M   'P 1'
#
loop_
_entity.id
_entity.type
_entity.pdbx_description
1 polymer ?
#
loop_
_entity_poly.entity_id
_entity_poly.type
_entity_poly.pdbx_seq_one_letter_code
_entity_poly.pdbx_strand_id
1 'polypeptide(L)'
;MDRERIAGLIRELLQQLGEDPTREGLVNTPKRVAEALDFLTSGYRGNAHEQIQKAIFVQETHNMVIARDIEMYSLCEHHMLPFFGRCHIGYIAKDEVVGVSKLARLVDLYARRLQLQERLTDQIAHALMDELHADGVGVVVEAQHLCMMMRGVEKQNSMMTTSAMLGGFRLSVATRTEFLTLIGRHRP
;
A
#
# COMPACT_ATOMS: atom_id res chain seq x y z
N MET A 1 1.99 -9.18 17.44
CA MET A 1 3.37 -9.66 17.22
C MET A 1 4.08 -9.70 18.56
N ASP A 2 4.90 -10.72 18.82
CA ASP A 2 5.73 -10.81 20.02
C ASP A 2 7.01 -9.98 19.82
N ARG A 3 6.99 -8.76 20.34
CA ARG A 3 8.09 -7.78 20.15
C ARG A 3 9.35 -8.17 20.93
N GLU A 4 9.21 -8.82 22.09
CA GLU A 4 10.36 -9.23 22.90
C GLU A 4 11.13 -10.35 22.20
N ARG A 5 10.41 -11.34 21.68
CA ARG A 5 11.02 -12.42 20.90
C ARG A 5 11.70 -11.90 19.62
N ILE A 6 11.05 -10.96 18.90
CA ILE A 6 11.66 -10.34 17.70
C ILE A 6 12.92 -9.57 18.10
N ALA A 7 12.91 -8.80 19.18
CA ALA A 7 14.10 -8.09 19.65
C ALA A 7 15.25 -9.04 19.98
N GLY A 8 14.96 -10.22 20.58
CA GLY A 8 15.96 -11.27 20.78
C GLY A 8 16.60 -11.75 19.48
N LEU A 9 15.76 -12.07 18.47
CA LEU A 9 16.23 -12.49 17.15
C LEU A 9 17.07 -11.41 16.43
N ILE A 10 16.70 -10.14 16.57
CA ILE A 10 17.49 -9.04 16.02
C ILE A 10 18.85 -8.90 16.72
N ARG A 11 18.91 -9.14 18.02
CA ARG A 11 20.20 -9.15 18.75
C ARG A 11 21.13 -10.25 18.23
N GLU A 12 20.60 -11.44 18.01
CA GLU A 12 21.35 -12.55 17.41
C GLU A 12 21.78 -12.23 15.99
N LEU A 13 20.90 -11.62 15.18
CA LEU A 13 21.23 -11.20 13.83
C LEU A 13 22.40 -10.21 13.83
N LEU A 14 22.44 -9.21 14.72
CA LEU A 14 23.53 -8.24 14.82
C LEU A 14 24.85 -8.96 15.09
N GLN A 15 24.88 -9.95 15.97
CA GLN A 15 26.07 -10.76 16.23
C GLN A 15 26.53 -11.54 14.99
N GLN A 16 25.60 -12.13 14.24
CA GLN A 16 25.92 -12.87 13.00
C GLN A 16 26.43 -11.94 11.87
N LEU A 17 26.06 -10.68 11.90
CA LEU A 17 26.61 -9.63 11.01
C LEU A 17 28.02 -9.15 11.45
N GLY A 18 28.53 -9.65 12.58
CA GLY A 18 29.84 -9.25 13.11
C GLY A 18 29.81 -7.98 13.96
N GLU A 19 28.62 -7.54 14.38
CA GLU A 19 28.45 -6.36 15.22
C GLU A 19 28.42 -6.69 16.72
N ASP A 20 28.81 -5.72 17.55
CA ASP A 20 28.64 -5.78 19.00
C ASP A 20 27.28 -5.15 19.41
N PRO A 21 26.26 -5.95 19.78
CA PRO A 21 24.95 -5.41 20.14
C PRO A 21 24.95 -4.64 21.47
N THR A 22 26.06 -4.62 22.22
CA THR A 22 26.18 -3.90 23.50
C THR A 22 26.72 -2.47 23.31
N ARG A 23 27.33 -2.16 22.16
CA ARG A 23 27.84 -0.82 21.91
C ARG A 23 26.70 0.23 21.90
N GLU A 24 27.01 1.44 22.32
CA GLU A 24 26.06 2.54 22.54
C GLU A 24 25.08 2.73 21.39
N GLY A 25 25.53 2.72 20.14
CA GLY A 25 24.72 2.89 18.95
C GLY A 25 23.73 1.74 18.68
N LEU A 26 23.99 0.52 19.18
CA LEU A 26 23.21 -0.68 18.89
C LEU A 26 22.41 -1.23 20.09
N VAL A 27 22.69 -0.80 21.30
CA VAL A 27 22.03 -1.35 22.52
C VAL A 27 20.48 -1.29 22.44
N ASN A 28 19.93 -0.27 21.81
CA ASN A 28 18.50 -0.09 21.64
C ASN A 28 17.97 -0.56 20.26
N THR A 29 18.85 -0.96 19.34
CA THR A 29 18.44 -1.36 17.98
C THR A 29 17.50 -2.54 17.96
N PRO A 30 17.69 -3.62 18.75
CA PRO A 30 16.77 -4.75 18.77
C PRO A 30 15.32 -4.33 19.07
N LYS A 31 15.12 -3.49 20.08
CA LYS A 31 13.79 -2.98 20.45
C LYS A 31 13.21 -2.10 19.35
N ARG A 32 13.99 -1.15 18.82
CA ARG A 32 13.55 -0.24 17.76
C ARG A 32 13.16 -0.96 16.48
N VAL A 33 13.92 -1.99 16.09
CA VAL A 33 13.59 -2.80 14.91
C VAL A 33 12.31 -3.61 15.13
N ALA A 34 12.11 -4.19 16.32
CA ALA A 34 10.88 -4.90 16.65
C ALA A 34 9.65 -3.98 16.60
N GLU A 35 9.75 -2.76 17.12
CA GLU A 35 8.68 -1.74 17.05
C GLU A 35 8.41 -1.30 15.61
N ALA A 36 9.46 -1.09 14.82
CA ALA A 36 9.33 -0.71 13.40
C ALA A 36 8.65 -1.83 12.59
N LEU A 37 9.04 -3.09 12.78
CA LEU A 37 8.41 -4.23 12.11
C LEU A 37 6.94 -4.40 12.52
N ASP A 38 6.61 -4.19 13.81
CA ASP A 38 5.21 -4.25 14.27
C ASP A 38 4.34 -3.17 13.60
N PHE A 39 4.87 -1.97 13.42
CA PHE A 39 4.21 -0.90 12.70
C PHE A 39 4.09 -1.20 11.19
N LEU A 40 5.18 -1.59 10.55
CA LEU A 40 5.24 -1.86 9.11
C LEU A 40 4.45 -3.12 8.70
N THR A 41 4.08 -3.97 9.65
CA THR A 41 3.25 -5.15 9.42
C THR A 41 1.89 -5.08 10.10
N SER A 42 1.48 -3.88 10.54
CA SER A 42 0.22 -3.66 11.26
C SER A 42 -1.02 -4.00 10.43
N GLY A 43 -0.91 -3.97 9.11
CA GLY A 43 -1.98 -4.31 8.18
C GLY A 43 -2.51 -5.75 8.29
N TYR A 44 -1.71 -6.68 8.83
CA TYR A 44 -2.19 -8.03 9.11
C TYR A 44 -3.26 -8.11 10.21
N ARG A 45 -3.39 -7.08 11.04
CA ARG A 45 -4.35 -7.02 12.15
C ARG A 45 -5.64 -6.29 11.80
N GLY A 46 -5.69 -5.66 10.64
CA GLY A 46 -6.84 -4.89 10.22
C GLY A 46 -7.77 -5.64 9.26
N ASN A 47 -8.97 -5.11 9.10
CA ASN A 47 -10.00 -5.61 8.22
C ASN A 47 -10.53 -4.49 7.32
N ALA A 48 -10.63 -4.73 6.00
CA ALA A 48 -11.09 -3.74 5.02
C ALA A 48 -12.55 -3.33 5.28
N HIS A 49 -13.41 -4.30 5.59
CA HIS A 49 -14.81 -4.06 5.92
C HIS A 49 -14.97 -3.04 7.05
N GLU A 50 -14.25 -3.25 8.17
CA GLU A 50 -14.31 -2.33 9.30
C GLU A 50 -13.76 -0.93 8.96
N GLN A 51 -12.82 -0.83 8.03
CA GLN A 51 -12.23 0.44 7.62
C GLN A 51 -13.19 1.26 6.76
N ILE A 52 -13.95 0.61 5.87
CA ILE A 52 -14.77 1.28 4.87
C ILE A 52 -16.20 1.50 5.39
N GLN A 53 -16.85 0.49 5.94
CA GLN A 53 -18.27 0.52 6.31
C GLN A 53 -18.63 1.63 7.32
N LYS A 54 -17.70 2.00 8.19
CA LYS A 54 -17.90 3.09 9.17
C LYS A 54 -17.97 4.50 8.57
N ALA A 55 -17.78 4.64 7.26
CA ALA A 55 -17.76 5.96 6.61
C ALA A 55 -18.24 5.88 5.15
N ILE A 56 -19.24 5.05 4.91
CA ILE A 56 -20.06 5.09 3.71
C ILE A 56 -21.18 6.09 3.93
N PHE A 57 -21.41 6.93 2.95
CA PHE A 57 -22.48 7.92 2.93
C PHE A 57 -23.36 7.68 1.71
N VAL A 58 -24.67 7.67 1.91
CA VAL A 58 -25.62 7.63 0.79
C VAL A 58 -25.57 8.98 0.06
N GLN A 59 -25.22 8.94 -1.19
CA GLN A 59 -25.14 10.10 -2.07
C GLN A 59 -25.52 9.66 -3.48
N GLU A 60 -26.68 10.10 -3.92
CA GLU A 60 -27.15 9.84 -5.29
C GLU A 60 -26.19 10.45 -6.31
N THR A 61 -25.26 9.64 -6.81
CA THR A 61 -24.27 10.03 -7.82
C THR A 61 -23.75 8.81 -8.55
N HIS A 62 -23.57 8.96 -9.85
CA HIS A 62 -22.93 7.96 -10.71
C HIS A 62 -21.62 8.49 -11.32
N ASN A 63 -21.07 9.54 -10.72
CA ASN A 63 -19.84 10.15 -11.18
C ASN A 63 -18.61 9.36 -10.73
N MET A 64 -17.52 9.53 -11.47
CA MET A 64 -16.22 9.03 -11.08
C MET A 64 -15.66 9.87 -9.92
N VAL A 65 -15.31 9.23 -8.83
CA VAL A 65 -14.58 9.85 -7.71
C VAL A 65 -13.13 9.39 -7.77
N ILE A 66 -12.18 10.32 -7.67
CA ILE A 66 -10.75 10.02 -7.75
C ILE A 66 -10.02 10.58 -6.52
N ALA A 67 -9.29 9.69 -5.83
CA ALA A 67 -8.27 10.06 -4.85
C ALA A 67 -6.90 9.70 -5.44
N ARG A 68 -6.03 10.67 -5.57
CA ARG A 68 -4.71 10.47 -6.17
C ARG A 68 -3.59 10.85 -5.23
N ASP A 69 -2.38 10.41 -5.58
CA ASP A 69 -1.15 10.72 -4.85
C ASP A 69 -1.19 10.27 -3.39
N ILE A 70 -1.91 9.18 -3.09
CA ILE A 70 -1.92 8.58 -1.76
C ILE A 70 -0.54 7.94 -1.54
N GLU A 71 0.24 8.51 -0.64
CA GLU A 71 1.55 7.96 -0.29
C GLU A 71 1.42 6.57 0.33
N MET A 72 2.32 5.67 -0.04
CA MET A 72 2.35 4.32 0.52
C MET A 72 3.78 3.84 0.76
N TYR A 73 3.93 3.05 1.81
CA TYR A 73 5.16 2.36 2.20
C TYR A 73 4.84 0.90 2.50
N SER A 74 5.61 -0.01 1.90
CA SER A 74 5.43 -1.46 2.04
C SER A 74 6.77 -2.18 2.14
N LEU A 75 6.74 -3.46 2.50
CA LEU A 75 7.90 -4.33 2.51
C LEU A 75 7.76 -5.40 1.42
N CYS A 76 8.76 -5.47 0.55
CA CYS A 76 8.84 -6.53 -0.46
C CYS A 76 8.95 -7.90 0.23
N GLU A 77 8.06 -8.83 -0.08
CA GLU A 77 8.06 -10.15 0.57
C GLU A 77 9.31 -10.99 0.27
N HIS A 78 9.98 -10.72 -0.86
CA HIS A 78 11.16 -11.49 -1.25
C HIS A 78 12.42 -11.14 -0.43
N HIS A 79 12.53 -9.91 0.05
CA HIS A 79 13.75 -9.43 0.69
C HIS A 79 13.53 -8.68 2.00
N MET A 80 12.27 -8.42 2.37
CA MET A 80 11.89 -7.54 3.49
C MET A 80 12.46 -6.13 3.38
N LEU A 81 12.87 -5.71 2.17
CA LEU A 81 13.31 -4.35 1.89
C LEU A 81 12.11 -3.48 1.48
N PRO A 82 12.13 -2.19 1.82
CA PRO A 82 11.04 -1.31 1.47
C PRO A 82 10.83 -1.12 -0.03
N PHE A 83 9.56 -0.98 -0.42
CA PHE A 83 9.17 -0.27 -1.62
C PHE A 83 8.15 0.80 -1.23
N PHE A 84 8.19 1.92 -1.90
CA PHE A 84 7.38 3.07 -1.56
C PHE A 84 7.03 3.88 -2.79
N GLY A 85 5.94 4.61 -2.71
CA GLY A 85 5.47 5.39 -3.83
C GLY A 85 4.08 5.94 -3.60
N ARG A 86 3.25 5.92 -4.65
CA ARG A 86 1.91 6.50 -4.65
C ARG A 86 0.89 5.54 -5.18
N CYS A 87 -0.28 5.59 -4.59
CA CYS A 87 -1.48 4.88 -5.03
C CYS A 87 -2.52 5.88 -5.51
N HIS A 88 -3.13 5.61 -6.65
CA HIS A 88 -4.22 6.38 -7.22
C HIS A 88 -5.44 5.48 -7.30
N ILE A 89 -6.55 5.94 -6.79
CA ILE A 89 -7.81 5.20 -6.73
C ILE A 89 -8.88 5.99 -7.43
N GLY A 90 -9.60 5.36 -8.36
CA GLY A 90 -10.84 5.86 -8.93
C GLY A 90 -11.96 4.86 -8.71
N TYR A 91 -13.17 5.33 -8.42
CA TYR A 91 -14.36 4.47 -8.40
C TYR A 91 -15.56 5.20 -8.99
N ILE A 92 -16.49 4.44 -9.59
CA ILE A 92 -17.78 4.93 -10.04
C ILE A 92 -18.78 4.57 -8.95
N ALA A 93 -19.28 5.60 -8.29
CA ALA A 93 -20.24 5.43 -7.22
C ALA A 93 -21.57 4.87 -7.75
N LYS A 94 -22.20 4.03 -6.94
CA LYS A 94 -23.57 3.57 -7.13
C LYS A 94 -24.36 3.90 -5.86
N ASP A 95 -24.82 5.15 -5.78
CA ASP A 95 -25.58 5.70 -4.64
C ASP A 95 -24.83 5.75 -3.29
N GLU A 96 -23.56 5.35 -3.26
CA GLU A 96 -22.72 5.35 -2.07
C GLU A 96 -21.35 5.94 -2.35
N VAL A 97 -20.88 6.79 -1.45
CA VAL A 97 -19.53 7.35 -1.48
C VAL A 97 -18.81 7.06 -0.17
N VAL A 98 -17.49 6.92 -0.23
CA VAL A 98 -16.66 6.67 0.95
C VAL A 98 -15.86 7.91 1.33
N GLY A 99 -15.72 8.14 2.63
CA GLY A 99 -14.90 9.24 3.14
C GLY A 99 -13.44 9.11 2.66
N VAL A 100 -12.88 10.19 2.12
CA VAL A 100 -11.55 10.21 1.47
C VAL A 100 -10.44 9.63 2.36
N SER A 101 -10.49 9.91 3.67
CA SER A 101 -9.52 9.35 4.63
C SER A 101 -9.53 7.83 4.73
N LYS A 102 -10.63 7.18 4.34
CA LYS A 102 -10.77 5.72 4.37
C LYS A 102 -10.04 5.07 3.19
N LEU A 103 -9.99 5.75 2.06
CA LEU A 103 -9.19 5.29 0.92
C LEU A 103 -7.71 5.22 1.30
N ALA A 104 -7.18 6.26 1.95
CA ALA A 104 -5.80 6.26 2.43
C ALA A 104 -5.55 5.16 3.48
N ARG A 105 -6.48 4.95 4.41
CA ARG A 105 -6.37 3.88 5.41
C ARG A 105 -6.46 2.47 4.80
N LEU A 106 -7.23 2.31 3.73
CA LEU A 106 -7.30 1.05 3.00
C LEU A 106 -5.96 0.76 2.30
N VAL A 107 -5.34 1.78 1.69
CA VAL A 107 -3.99 1.65 1.12
C VAL A 107 -3.00 1.23 2.20
N ASP A 108 -2.97 1.90 3.34
CA ASP A 108 -2.11 1.54 4.48
C ASP A 108 -2.37 0.11 4.99
N LEU A 109 -3.63 -0.30 5.08
CA LEU A 109 -4.03 -1.64 5.54
C LEU A 109 -3.41 -2.75 4.69
N TYR A 110 -3.38 -2.58 3.38
CA TYR A 110 -2.79 -3.56 2.48
C TYR A 110 -1.30 -3.36 2.26
N ALA A 111 -0.80 -2.11 2.30
CA ALA A 111 0.62 -1.81 2.15
C ALA A 111 1.46 -2.25 3.34
N ARG A 112 0.95 -2.12 4.59
CA ARG A 112 1.69 -2.50 5.81
C ARG A 112 1.66 -4.01 6.06
N ARG A 113 2.22 -4.75 5.10
CA ARG A 113 2.38 -6.22 5.08
C ARG A 113 3.64 -6.57 4.31
N LEU A 114 4.02 -7.83 4.30
CA LEU A 114 4.95 -8.35 3.30
C LEU A 114 4.19 -8.52 1.99
N GLN A 115 4.55 -7.76 0.94
CA GLN A 115 3.75 -7.62 -0.27
C GLN A 115 4.51 -7.86 -1.57
N LEU A 116 3.73 -8.18 -2.60
CA LEU A 116 4.01 -7.92 -4.00
C LEU A 116 3.19 -6.71 -4.44
N GLN A 117 3.75 -5.83 -5.25
CA GLN A 117 3.04 -4.63 -5.70
C GLN A 117 1.78 -4.97 -6.50
N GLU A 118 1.81 -6.02 -7.30
CA GLU A 118 0.67 -6.53 -8.08
C GLU A 118 -0.46 -6.98 -7.15
N ARG A 119 -0.14 -7.77 -6.13
CA ARG A 119 -1.12 -8.23 -5.12
C ARG A 119 -1.72 -7.06 -4.33
N LEU A 120 -0.88 -6.11 -3.92
CA LEU A 120 -1.33 -4.89 -3.23
C LEU A 120 -2.36 -4.14 -4.06
N THR A 121 -2.07 -3.94 -5.35
CA THR A 121 -2.95 -3.22 -6.28
C THR A 121 -4.29 -3.94 -6.44
N ASP A 122 -4.27 -5.25 -6.65
CA ASP A 122 -5.48 -6.07 -6.79
C ASP A 122 -6.31 -6.11 -5.50
N GLN A 123 -5.68 -6.25 -4.34
CA GLN A 123 -6.37 -6.29 -3.06
C GLN A 123 -7.10 -4.98 -2.76
N ILE A 124 -6.50 -3.83 -3.04
CA ILE A 124 -7.16 -2.52 -2.88
C ILE A 124 -8.37 -2.42 -3.81
N ALA A 125 -8.22 -2.79 -5.08
CA ALA A 125 -9.28 -2.69 -6.06
C ALA A 125 -10.48 -3.58 -5.72
N HIS A 126 -10.25 -4.84 -5.37
CA HIS A 126 -11.32 -5.77 -5.02
C HIS A 126 -12.01 -5.37 -3.70
N ALA A 127 -11.25 -4.96 -2.68
CA ALA A 127 -11.85 -4.50 -1.44
C ALA A 127 -12.80 -3.31 -1.64
N LEU A 128 -12.43 -2.34 -2.49
CA LEU A 128 -13.32 -1.23 -2.80
C LEU A 128 -14.54 -1.66 -3.62
N MET A 129 -14.34 -2.55 -4.59
CA MET A 129 -15.43 -3.06 -5.41
C MET A 129 -16.48 -3.78 -4.56
N ASP A 130 -16.02 -4.61 -3.62
CA ASP A 130 -16.88 -5.43 -2.76
C ASP A 130 -17.58 -4.59 -1.68
N GLU A 131 -16.86 -3.66 -1.06
CA GLU A 131 -17.37 -2.89 0.10
C GLU A 131 -18.28 -1.71 -0.29
N LEU A 132 -18.08 -1.12 -1.48
CA LEU A 132 -18.89 -0.02 -1.99
C LEU A 132 -19.96 -0.46 -3.00
N HIS A 133 -19.98 -1.72 -3.39
CA HIS A 133 -20.82 -2.20 -4.49
C HIS A 133 -20.73 -1.29 -5.73
N ALA A 134 -19.53 -0.72 -5.97
CA ALA A 134 -19.29 0.28 -7.00
C ALA A 134 -19.51 -0.30 -8.41
N ASP A 135 -19.95 0.51 -9.36
CA ASP A 135 -20.09 0.11 -10.77
C ASP A 135 -18.73 -0.12 -11.46
N GLY A 136 -17.65 0.34 -10.85
CA GLY A 136 -16.29 0.08 -11.28
C GLY A 136 -15.26 0.69 -10.34
N VAL A 137 -14.07 0.10 -10.37
CA VAL A 137 -12.90 0.57 -9.60
C VAL A 137 -11.67 0.52 -10.48
N GLY A 138 -10.85 1.58 -10.43
CA GLY A 138 -9.51 1.64 -11.01
C GLY A 138 -8.49 1.96 -9.94
N VAL A 139 -7.43 1.17 -9.87
CA VAL A 139 -6.30 1.43 -8.97
C VAL A 139 -5.00 1.40 -9.77
N VAL A 140 -4.17 2.39 -9.57
CA VAL A 140 -2.81 2.46 -10.13
C VAL A 140 -1.83 2.69 -8.98
N VAL A 141 -0.78 1.89 -8.92
CA VAL A 141 0.32 2.03 -7.96
C VAL A 141 1.61 2.25 -8.71
N GLU A 142 2.33 3.29 -8.34
CA GLU A 142 3.67 3.62 -8.86
C GLU A 142 4.65 3.62 -7.69
N ALA A 143 5.67 2.76 -7.72
CA ALA A 143 6.60 2.63 -6.61
C ALA A 143 8.04 2.35 -7.04
N GLN A 144 8.96 2.80 -6.21
CA GLN A 144 10.38 2.47 -6.25
C GLN A 144 10.66 1.34 -5.27
N HIS A 145 11.50 0.39 -5.69
CA HIS A 145 11.84 -0.81 -4.92
C HIS A 145 13.30 -0.78 -4.48
N LEU A 146 13.57 -0.65 -3.18
CA LEU A 146 14.93 -0.67 -2.67
C LEU A 146 15.64 -2.01 -2.94
N CYS A 147 14.90 -3.12 -3.04
CA CYS A 147 15.47 -4.40 -3.41
C CYS A 147 16.07 -4.44 -4.83
N MET A 148 15.68 -3.50 -5.71
CA MET A 148 16.27 -3.31 -7.04
C MET A 148 17.30 -2.18 -7.08
N MET A 149 17.15 -1.16 -6.21
CA MET A 149 17.94 0.05 -6.26
C MET A 149 19.30 -0.08 -5.55
N MET A 150 19.30 -0.62 -4.31
CA MET A 150 20.47 -0.64 -3.43
C MET A 150 21.29 -1.92 -3.52
N ARG A 151 20.81 -2.92 -4.19
CA ARG A 151 21.45 -4.24 -4.40
C ARG A 151 20.84 -4.94 -5.62
N GLY A 152 21.41 -6.08 -6.02
CA GLY A 152 20.95 -6.89 -7.14
C GLY A 152 21.27 -6.21 -8.48
N VAL A 153 20.25 -5.70 -9.16
CA VAL A 153 20.42 -5.05 -10.49
C VAL A 153 20.83 -3.58 -10.42
N GLU A 154 20.78 -2.96 -9.27
CA GLU A 154 21.26 -1.59 -8.97
C GLU A 154 20.71 -0.51 -9.92
N LYS A 155 19.42 -0.58 -10.24
CA LYS A 155 18.72 0.38 -11.11
C LYS A 155 17.99 1.43 -10.30
N GLN A 156 18.66 2.55 -10.00
CA GLN A 156 18.19 3.59 -9.08
C GLN A 156 16.99 4.40 -9.62
N ASN A 157 16.87 4.56 -10.93
CA ASN A 157 15.80 5.35 -11.56
C ASN A 157 14.63 4.49 -12.05
N SER A 158 14.61 3.18 -11.73
CA SER A 158 13.51 2.32 -12.13
C SER A 158 12.28 2.56 -11.25
N MET A 159 11.14 2.67 -11.88
CA MET A 159 9.83 2.75 -11.23
C MET A 159 8.96 1.63 -11.76
N MET A 160 8.26 0.94 -10.88
CA MET A 160 7.29 -0.08 -11.23
C MET A 160 5.88 0.51 -11.16
N THR A 161 5.10 0.31 -12.21
CA THR A 161 3.69 0.70 -12.25
C THR A 161 2.84 -0.55 -12.38
N THR A 162 1.85 -0.70 -11.51
CA THR A 162 0.83 -1.75 -11.58
C THR A 162 -0.56 -1.12 -11.63
N SER A 163 -1.50 -1.78 -12.31
CA SER A 163 -2.87 -1.30 -12.42
C SER A 163 -3.88 -2.43 -12.31
N ALA A 164 -4.97 -2.18 -11.60
CA ALA A 164 -6.15 -3.04 -11.54
C ALA A 164 -7.37 -2.24 -11.99
N MET A 165 -8.12 -2.77 -12.95
CA MET A 165 -9.31 -2.14 -13.51
C MET A 165 -10.47 -3.13 -13.41
N LEU A 166 -11.52 -2.77 -12.69
CA LEU A 166 -12.70 -3.59 -12.43
C LEU A 166 -13.97 -2.89 -12.91
N GLY A 167 -15.01 -3.66 -13.22
CA GLY A 167 -16.30 -3.13 -13.66
C GLY A 167 -16.20 -2.15 -14.82
N GLY A 168 -16.77 -0.97 -14.70
CA GLY A 168 -16.80 0.08 -15.71
C GLY A 168 -15.42 0.52 -16.21
N PHE A 169 -14.39 0.52 -15.35
CA PHE A 169 -13.01 0.83 -15.76
C PHE A 169 -12.42 -0.23 -16.70
N ARG A 170 -12.80 -1.47 -16.54
CA ARG A 170 -12.36 -2.57 -17.40
C ARG A 170 -13.12 -2.60 -18.72
N LEU A 171 -14.42 -2.40 -18.67
CA LEU A 171 -15.32 -2.57 -19.81
C LEU A 171 -15.32 -1.35 -20.75
N SER A 172 -15.17 -0.12 -20.21
CA SER A 172 -15.19 1.14 -20.96
C SER A 172 -13.79 1.71 -21.16
N VAL A 173 -13.36 1.81 -22.40
CA VAL A 173 -12.10 2.48 -22.76
C VAL A 173 -12.16 3.97 -22.40
N ALA A 174 -13.30 4.64 -22.61
CA ALA A 174 -13.48 6.05 -22.29
C ALA A 174 -13.29 6.32 -20.79
N THR A 175 -13.96 5.55 -19.93
CA THR A 175 -13.84 5.64 -18.47
C THR A 175 -12.40 5.43 -18.00
N ARG A 176 -11.74 4.40 -18.53
CA ARG A 176 -10.34 4.14 -18.20
C ARG A 176 -9.41 5.25 -18.65
N THR A 177 -9.62 5.80 -19.84
CA THR A 177 -8.83 6.91 -20.39
C THR A 177 -9.02 8.18 -19.58
N GLU A 178 -10.25 8.51 -19.18
CA GLU A 178 -10.54 9.64 -18.29
C GLU A 178 -9.77 9.52 -16.98
N PHE A 179 -9.87 8.36 -16.30
CA PHE A 179 -9.13 8.09 -15.06
C PHE A 179 -7.62 8.30 -15.23
N LEU A 180 -7.02 7.61 -16.22
CA LEU A 180 -5.57 7.68 -16.46
C LEU A 180 -5.13 9.11 -16.82
N THR A 181 -5.96 9.87 -17.52
CA THR A 181 -5.68 11.27 -17.86
C THR A 181 -5.70 12.15 -16.60
N LEU A 182 -6.68 11.95 -15.72
CA LEU A 182 -6.84 12.76 -14.52
C LEU A 182 -5.73 12.49 -13.49
N ILE A 183 -5.27 11.26 -13.35
CA ILE A 183 -4.15 10.94 -12.45
C ILE A 183 -2.79 11.38 -13.03
N GLY A 184 -2.65 11.47 -14.36
CA GLY A 184 -1.42 11.89 -15.03
C GLY A 184 -1.20 13.42 -15.13
N ARG A 185 -2.21 14.25 -14.86
CA ARG A 185 -2.21 15.70 -15.17
C ARG A 185 -1.35 16.60 -14.28
N HIS A 186 -0.76 16.11 -13.20
CA HIS A 186 0.10 16.92 -12.35
C HIS A 186 1.30 16.11 -11.84
N ARG A 187 2.29 15.96 -12.73
CA ARG A 187 3.68 15.76 -12.29
C ARG A 187 4.37 17.12 -12.46
N PRO A 188 4.73 17.83 -11.36
CA PRO A 188 5.62 18.97 -11.43
C PRO A 188 7.01 18.52 -11.91
#